data_cbffd53ff335369256d80b404e56b07d
#
_entry.id   cbffd53ff335369256d80b404e56b07d
#
_cell.length_a   1.000
_cell.length_b   1.000
_cell.length_c   1.000
_cell.angle_alpha   90.00
_cell.angle_beta   90.00
_cell.angle_gamma   90.00
#
_symmetry.space_group_name_H-M   'P 1'
#
loop_
_entity.id
_entity.type
_entity.pdbx_description
1 polymer ?
#
loop_
_entity_poly.entity_id
_entity_poly.type
_entity_poly.pdbx_seq_one_letter_code
_entity_poly.pdbx_strand_id
1 'polypeptide(L)'
;MSCEEKIAAMKQRVLEANLALPRYGLVKLTWGNVSEVDRELGVIVIKPSGVRYECMQADQMVVTDLSGNIIEEDSLKPSSDLPTHVVLYQTFEDITAITHTHSTHSVMWAQAGRDLPAYGTTHADAFYGKVPCTRQLTKEEVREAYEVH
;
A
#
# COMPACT_ATOMS: atom_id res chain seq x y z
N MET A 1 -26.64 4.48 -0.60
CA MET A 1 -25.57 4.89 0.33
C MET A 1 -25.10 6.28 -0.06
N SER A 2 -25.00 7.19 0.91
CA SER A 2 -24.39 8.50 0.68
C SER A 2 -22.88 8.36 0.38
N CYS A 3 -22.24 9.43 -0.10
CA CYS A 3 -20.79 9.46 -0.32
C CYS A 3 -20.04 9.18 1.00
N GLU A 4 -20.46 9.79 2.08
CA GLU A 4 -19.87 9.60 3.42
C GLU A 4 -20.01 8.16 3.92
N GLU A 5 -21.16 7.50 3.71
CA GLU A 5 -21.34 6.09 4.08
C GLU A 5 -20.43 5.17 3.26
N LYS A 6 -20.22 5.46 1.97
CA LYS A 6 -19.27 4.70 1.11
C LYS A 6 -17.84 4.86 1.61
N ILE A 7 -17.40 6.08 1.92
CA ILE A 7 -16.05 6.37 2.44
C ILE A 7 -15.85 5.68 3.80
N ALA A 8 -16.82 5.74 4.70
CA ALA A 8 -16.75 5.06 6.00
C ALA A 8 -16.60 3.53 5.82
N ALA A 9 -17.34 2.93 4.89
CA ALA A 9 -17.22 1.51 4.56
C ALA A 9 -15.85 1.17 3.96
N MET A 10 -15.28 2.04 3.10
CA MET A 10 -13.91 1.88 2.58
C MET A 10 -12.88 1.94 3.72
N LYS A 11 -12.97 2.93 4.61
CA LYS A 11 -12.06 3.04 5.78
C LYS A 11 -12.08 1.76 6.62
N GLN A 12 -13.26 1.17 6.85
CA GLN A 12 -13.39 -0.07 7.59
C GLN A 12 -12.72 -1.24 6.87
N ARG A 13 -12.94 -1.42 5.56
CA ARG A 13 -12.29 -2.48 4.77
C ARG A 13 -10.77 -2.31 4.73
N VAL A 14 -10.29 -1.08 4.53
CA VAL A 14 -8.86 -0.77 4.51
C VAL A 14 -8.24 -1.04 5.88
N LEU A 15 -8.91 -0.69 6.99
CA LEU A 15 -8.46 -1.06 8.33
C LEU A 15 -8.34 -2.58 8.48
N GLU A 16 -9.38 -3.33 8.15
CA GLU A 16 -9.39 -4.80 8.29
C GLU A 16 -8.28 -5.45 7.49
N ALA A 17 -8.07 -5.01 6.25
CA ALA A 17 -6.99 -5.48 5.39
C ALA A 17 -5.61 -5.16 5.96
N ASN A 18 -5.41 -3.95 6.51
CA ASN A 18 -4.16 -3.59 7.18
C ASN A 18 -3.92 -4.45 8.43
N LEU A 19 -4.94 -4.68 9.27
CA LEU A 19 -4.83 -5.53 10.46
C LEU A 19 -4.54 -7.01 10.13
N ALA A 20 -4.87 -7.46 8.93
CA ALA A 20 -4.53 -8.80 8.46
C ALA A 20 -3.02 -8.96 8.20
N LEU A 21 -2.30 -7.90 7.81
CA LEU A 21 -0.87 -7.98 7.49
C LEU A 21 -0.01 -8.53 8.66
N PRO A 22 -0.08 -7.99 9.88
CA PRO A 22 0.67 -8.55 11.00
C PRO A 22 0.17 -9.95 11.41
N ARG A 23 -1.13 -10.25 11.27
CA ARG A 23 -1.67 -11.59 11.58
C ARG A 23 -1.07 -12.67 10.69
N TYR A 24 -0.78 -12.35 9.43
CA TYR A 24 -0.14 -13.26 8.47
C TYR A 24 1.39 -13.16 8.45
N GLY A 25 2.01 -12.35 9.33
CA GLY A 25 3.45 -12.19 9.40
C GLY A 25 4.06 -11.49 8.19
N LEU A 26 3.30 -10.69 7.47
CA LEU A 26 3.70 -10.03 6.23
C LEU A 26 4.38 -8.69 6.45
N VAL A 27 4.35 -8.17 7.67
CA VAL A 27 4.92 -6.86 8.04
C VAL A 27 5.62 -6.92 9.40
N LYS A 28 6.44 -5.90 9.67
CA LYS A 28 7.11 -5.66 10.93
C LYS A 28 6.82 -4.23 11.41
N LEU A 29 6.71 -4.03 12.73
CA LEU A 29 6.48 -2.73 13.35
C LEU A 29 5.24 -2.01 12.72
N THR A 30 5.44 -0.83 12.16
CA THR A 30 4.42 -0.04 11.46
C THR A 30 4.53 -0.11 9.93
N TRP A 31 5.49 -0.90 9.43
CA TRP A 31 5.79 -1.00 8.00
C TRP A 31 4.72 -1.76 7.23
N GLY A 32 4.66 -1.48 5.95
CA GLY A 32 3.62 -2.03 5.08
C GLY A 32 2.29 -1.32 5.23
N ASN A 33 1.44 -1.49 4.25
CA ASN A 33 0.11 -0.87 4.21
C ASN A 33 -0.77 -1.50 3.15
N VAL A 34 -2.06 -1.24 3.27
CA VAL A 34 -3.06 -1.52 2.24
C VAL A 34 -3.79 -0.23 1.92
N SER A 35 -4.13 -0.04 0.65
CA SER A 35 -5.04 1.00 0.20
C SER A 35 -6.14 0.44 -0.69
N GLU A 36 -7.21 1.20 -0.84
CA GLU A 36 -8.33 0.94 -1.75
C GLU A 36 -8.63 2.22 -2.52
N VAL A 37 -8.98 2.09 -3.81
CA VAL A 37 -9.43 3.20 -4.67
C VAL A 37 -10.89 3.01 -5.06
N ASP A 38 -11.67 4.08 -4.98
CA ASP A 38 -12.98 4.20 -5.62
C ASP A 38 -12.90 5.29 -6.69
N ARG A 39 -12.93 4.87 -7.96
CA ARG A 39 -12.80 5.79 -9.11
C ARG A 39 -14.07 6.58 -9.38
N GLU A 40 -15.24 6.08 -8.97
CA GLU A 40 -16.50 6.82 -9.10
C GLU A 40 -16.56 7.98 -8.12
N LEU A 41 -16.08 7.75 -6.88
CA LEU A 41 -15.95 8.80 -5.87
C LEU A 41 -14.71 9.68 -6.08
N GLY A 42 -13.73 9.21 -6.87
CA GLY A 42 -12.47 9.91 -7.09
C GLY A 42 -11.56 9.92 -5.87
N VAL A 43 -11.58 8.87 -5.04
CA VAL A 43 -10.83 8.84 -3.77
C VAL A 43 -9.95 7.60 -3.63
N ILE A 44 -8.86 7.76 -2.86
CA ILE A 44 -8.01 6.67 -2.35
C ILE A 44 -8.08 6.72 -0.83
N VAL A 45 -8.28 5.55 -0.21
CA VAL A 45 -8.19 5.38 1.25
C VAL A 45 -6.95 4.55 1.57
N ILE A 46 -6.09 5.06 2.46
CA ILE A 46 -4.81 4.43 2.80
C ILE A 46 -4.53 4.49 4.30
N LYS A 47 -3.69 3.57 4.79
CA LYS A 47 -3.18 3.55 6.16
C LYS A 47 -2.44 4.85 6.50
N PRO A 48 -2.65 5.42 7.71
CA PRO A 48 -1.85 6.54 8.20
C PRO A 48 -0.39 6.13 8.47
N SER A 49 0.53 7.08 8.32
CA SER A 49 1.95 6.91 8.61
C SER A 49 2.19 6.74 10.13
N GLY A 50 3.07 5.81 10.49
CA GLY A 50 3.57 5.68 11.86
C GLY A 50 2.57 5.16 12.91
N VAL A 51 1.31 4.95 12.57
CA VAL A 51 0.31 4.39 13.50
C VAL A 51 0.53 2.89 13.66
N ARG A 52 0.61 2.44 14.91
CA ARG A 52 0.78 1.02 15.25
C ARG A 52 -0.49 0.25 14.94
N TYR A 53 -0.34 -0.97 14.43
CA TYR A 53 -1.46 -1.83 14.05
C TYR A 53 -2.43 -2.11 15.21
N GLU A 54 -1.91 -2.27 16.44
CA GLU A 54 -2.72 -2.57 17.62
C GLU A 54 -3.62 -1.42 18.08
N CYS A 55 -3.29 -0.19 17.68
CA CYS A 55 -4.01 1.02 18.07
C CYS A 55 -4.80 1.65 16.91
N MET A 56 -4.74 1.04 15.72
CA MET A 56 -5.32 1.61 14.50
C MET A 56 -6.84 1.53 14.49
N GLN A 57 -7.49 2.62 14.09
CA GLN A 57 -8.95 2.76 14.02
C GLN A 57 -9.36 3.13 12.59
N ALA A 58 -10.62 2.85 12.24
CA ALA A 58 -11.12 3.13 10.89
C ALA A 58 -11.17 4.64 10.57
N ASP A 59 -11.51 5.46 11.54
CA ASP A 59 -11.56 6.92 11.41
C ASP A 59 -10.19 7.55 11.15
N GLN A 60 -9.11 6.87 11.52
CA GLN A 60 -7.73 7.28 11.27
C GLN A 60 -7.26 7.00 9.83
N MET A 61 -7.99 6.18 9.04
CA MET A 61 -7.64 5.95 7.64
C MET A 61 -7.71 7.26 6.86
N VAL A 62 -6.65 7.54 6.12
CA VAL A 62 -6.49 8.79 5.38
C VAL A 62 -7.20 8.69 4.04
N VAL A 63 -7.99 9.71 3.71
CA VAL A 63 -8.69 9.83 2.43
C VAL A 63 -8.02 10.91 1.60
N THR A 64 -7.66 10.56 0.36
CA THR A 64 -7.07 11.49 -0.61
C THR A 64 -7.85 11.50 -1.90
N ASP A 65 -7.64 12.51 -2.73
CA ASP A 65 -8.05 12.46 -4.14
C ASP A 65 -7.15 11.48 -4.94
N LEU A 66 -7.42 11.29 -6.24
CA LEU A 66 -6.64 10.41 -7.11
C LEU A 66 -5.23 10.93 -7.44
N SER A 67 -4.91 12.16 -7.01
CA SER A 67 -3.59 12.76 -7.12
C SER A 67 -2.79 12.66 -5.81
N GLY A 68 -3.39 12.12 -4.74
CA GLY A 68 -2.76 11.97 -3.43
C GLY A 68 -2.90 13.18 -2.51
N ASN A 69 -3.72 14.18 -2.84
CA ASN A 69 -3.98 15.29 -1.94
C ASN A 69 -5.00 14.89 -0.88
N ILE A 70 -4.72 15.17 0.39
CA ILE A 70 -5.64 14.92 1.50
C ILE A 70 -6.89 15.78 1.32
N ILE A 71 -8.08 15.16 1.47
CA ILE A 71 -9.37 15.84 1.28
C ILE A 71 -10.16 16.03 2.58
N GLU A 72 -9.77 15.40 3.69
CA GLU A 72 -10.39 15.56 4.99
C GLU A 72 -9.61 16.55 5.85
N GLU A 73 -10.32 17.51 6.48
CA GLU A 73 -9.76 18.34 7.54
C GLU A 73 -9.36 17.45 8.73
N ASP A 74 -8.36 17.83 9.50
CA ASP A 74 -7.84 17.08 10.66
C ASP A 74 -7.34 15.65 10.38
N SER A 75 -7.07 15.32 9.11
CA SER A 75 -6.54 14.02 8.72
C SER A 75 -5.12 13.79 9.23
N LEU A 76 -4.80 12.54 9.56
CA LEU A 76 -3.43 12.12 9.82
C LEU A 76 -2.59 12.17 8.52
N LYS A 77 -1.26 12.16 8.68
CA LYS A 77 -0.35 12.03 7.53
C LYS A 77 -0.53 10.64 6.91
N PRO A 78 -0.71 10.53 5.58
CA PRO A 78 -0.79 9.24 4.90
C PRO A 78 0.52 8.48 4.96
N SER A 79 0.49 7.18 4.68
CA SER A 79 1.70 6.38 4.47
C SER A 79 2.64 7.05 3.47
N SER A 80 3.95 6.99 3.72
CA SER A 80 4.98 7.47 2.79
C SER A 80 4.95 6.76 1.43
N ASP A 81 4.28 5.61 1.34
CA ASP A 81 4.12 4.86 0.09
C ASP A 81 2.97 5.37 -0.79
N LEU A 82 2.17 6.34 -0.31
CA LEU A 82 1.05 6.89 -1.08
C LEU A 82 1.43 7.31 -2.51
N PRO A 83 2.55 7.99 -2.78
CA PRO A 83 2.92 8.35 -4.15
C PRO A 83 3.07 7.12 -5.08
N THR A 84 3.61 6.02 -4.56
CA THR A 84 3.72 4.76 -5.31
C THR A 84 2.33 4.18 -5.61
N HIS A 85 1.42 4.19 -4.63
CA HIS A 85 0.04 3.72 -4.81
C HIS A 85 -0.71 4.58 -5.85
N VAL A 86 -0.55 5.90 -5.80
CA VAL A 86 -1.14 6.83 -6.78
C VAL A 86 -0.68 6.48 -8.20
N VAL A 87 0.63 6.34 -8.42
CA VAL A 87 1.18 5.97 -9.74
C VAL A 87 0.63 4.64 -10.22
N LEU A 88 0.53 3.63 -9.35
CA LEU A 88 0.00 2.32 -9.70
C LEU A 88 -1.49 2.39 -10.06
N TYR A 89 -2.31 3.13 -9.30
CA TYR A 89 -3.73 3.33 -9.62
C TYR A 89 -3.95 4.12 -10.91
N GLN A 90 -3.06 5.05 -11.25
CA GLN A 90 -3.10 5.80 -12.51
C GLN A 90 -2.64 4.95 -13.71
N THR A 91 -1.73 4.00 -13.48
CA THR A 91 -1.17 3.14 -14.54
C THR A 91 -2.07 1.94 -14.84
N PHE A 92 -2.67 1.35 -13.80
CA PHE A 92 -3.48 0.13 -13.90
C PHE A 92 -4.93 0.42 -13.53
N GLU A 93 -5.77 0.62 -14.54
CA GLU A 93 -7.17 1.02 -14.34
C GLU A 93 -8.06 -0.09 -13.76
N ASP A 94 -7.66 -1.34 -13.89
CA ASP A 94 -8.39 -2.54 -13.46
C ASP A 94 -8.12 -2.93 -11.99
N ILE A 95 -7.09 -2.38 -11.36
CA ILE A 95 -6.83 -2.64 -9.93
C ILE A 95 -7.66 -1.71 -9.04
N THR A 96 -8.18 -2.26 -7.94
CA THR A 96 -8.99 -1.52 -6.95
C THR A 96 -8.34 -1.45 -5.57
N ALA A 97 -7.32 -2.26 -5.32
CA ALA A 97 -6.58 -2.29 -4.06
C ALA A 97 -5.11 -2.60 -4.28
N ILE A 98 -4.26 -2.09 -3.40
CA ILE A 98 -2.82 -2.36 -3.40
C ILE A 98 -2.41 -2.78 -1.99
N THR A 99 -1.59 -3.82 -1.92
CA THR A 99 -0.99 -4.31 -0.68
C THR A 99 0.53 -4.21 -0.77
N HIS A 100 1.12 -3.38 0.09
CA HIS A 100 2.56 -3.29 0.29
C HIS A 100 2.96 -4.10 1.53
N THR A 101 3.94 -4.98 1.39
CA THR A 101 4.41 -5.83 2.49
C THR A 101 5.92 -5.74 2.69
N HIS A 102 6.37 -6.12 3.90
CA HIS A 102 7.76 -6.35 4.25
C HIS A 102 7.98 -7.81 4.65
N SER A 103 7.42 -8.73 3.87
CA SER A 103 7.59 -10.17 4.07
C SER A 103 9.08 -10.54 4.07
N THR A 104 9.53 -11.21 5.12
CA THR A 104 10.96 -11.46 5.37
C THR A 104 11.65 -12.11 4.19
N HIS A 105 11.06 -13.16 3.62
CA HIS A 105 11.69 -13.89 2.51
C HIS A 105 11.70 -13.07 1.21
N SER A 106 10.62 -12.36 0.90
CA SER A 106 10.59 -11.48 -0.29
C SER A 106 11.61 -10.34 -0.18
N VAL A 107 11.75 -9.74 1.01
CA VAL A 107 12.74 -8.70 1.27
C VAL A 107 14.18 -9.24 1.12
N MET A 108 14.44 -10.48 1.57
CA MET A 108 15.77 -11.11 1.39
C MET A 108 16.14 -11.25 -0.10
N TRP A 109 15.19 -11.68 -0.94
CA TRP A 109 15.39 -11.75 -2.40
C TRP A 109 15.61 -10.38 -3.02
N ALA A 110 14.79 -9.40 -2.66
CA ALA A 110 14.88 -8.03 -3.14
C ALA A 110 16.22 -7.38 -2.75
N GLN A 111 16.67 -7.52 -1.51
CA GLN A 111 17.96 -6.98 -1.06
C GLN A 111 19.15 -7.68 -1.70
N ALA A 112 18.99 -8.94 -2.10
CA ALA A 112 20.00 -9.65 -2.90
C ALA A 112 20.01 -9.23 -4.37
N GLY A 113 19.10 -8.36 -4.82
CA GLY A 113 18.95 -7.92 -6.21
C GLY A 113 18.59 -9.07 -7.15
N ARG A 114 17.78 -10.03 -6.66
CA ARG A 114 17.47 -11.25 -7.42
C ARG A 114 15.97 -11.43 -7.58
N ASP A 115 15.58 -11.85 -8.78
CA ASP A 115 14.22 -12.32 -9.05
C ASP A 115 13.88 -13.53 -8.17
N LEU A 116 12.61 -13.68 -7.80
CA LEU A 116 12.10 -14.86 -7.11
C LEU A 116 11.64 -15.89 -8.14
N PRO A 117 12.38 -16.98 -8.34
CA PRO A 117 12.02 -18.00 -9.32
C PRO A 117 10.89 -18.90 -8.81
N ALA A 118 10.12 -19.45 -9.75
CA ALA A 118 9.03 -20.37 -9.46
C ALA A 118 9.58 -21.79 -9.17
N TYR A 119 10.02 -22.01 -7.93
CA TYR A 119 10.57 -23.31 -7.53
C TYR A 119 9.52 -24.37 -7.14
N GLY A 120 8.30 -23.98 -6.88
CA GLY A 120 7.27 -24.88 -6.39
C GLY A 120 5.88 -24.58 -6.94
N THR A 121 4.97 -25.56 -6.76
CA THR A 121 3.60 -25.49 -7.25
C THR A 121 2.81 -24.32 -6.64
N THR A 122 2.96 -24.06 -5.34
CA THR A 122 2.30 -22.94 -4.66
C THR A 122 2.60 -21.59 -5.33
N HIS A 123 3.86 -21.36 -5.75
CA HIS A 123 4.19 -20.18 -6.53
C HIS A 123 3.53 -20.21 -7.91
N ALA A 124 3.64 -21.36 -8.61
CA ALA A 124 3.11 -21.51 -9.97
C ALA A 124 1.58 -21.38 -10.04
N ASP A 125 0.86 -21.81 -8.98
CA ASP A 125 -0.59 -21.67 -8.87
C ASP A 125 -1.04 -20.21 -8.70
N ALA A 126 -0.21 -19.38 -8.06
CA ALA A 126 -0.55 -17.98 -7.76
C ALA A 126 0.02 -17.00 -8.79
N PHE A 127 1.17 -17.31 -9.41
CA PHE A 127 1.88 -16.37 -10.28
C PHE A 127 2.62 -17.12 -11.40
N TYR A 128 2.38 -16.73 -12.65
CA TYR A 128 3.07 -17.33 -13.79
C TYR A 128 4.51 -16.83 -13.93
N GLY A 129 5.46 -17.76 -13.86
CA GLY A 129 6.87 -17.45 -14.00
C GLY A 129 7.53 -16.88 -12.75
N LYS A 130 8.63 -16.16 -12.94
CA LYS A 130 9.37 -15.54 -11.83
C LYS A 130 8.74 -14.20 -11.42
N VAL A 131 8.78 -13.86 -10.13
CA VAL A 131 8.53 -12.49 -9.67
C VAL A 131 9.80 -11.66 -9.89
N PRO A 132 9.77 -10.62 -10.73
CA PRO A 132 10.97 -9.84 -11.02
C PRO A 132 11.38 -8.96 -9.84
N CYS A 133 12.68 -8.81 -9.63
CA CYS A 133 13.23 -7.77 -8.77
C CYS A 133 13.33 -6.48 -9.56
N THR A 134 12.85 -5.37 -9.00
CA THR A 134 13.02 -4.05 -9.61
C THR A 134 14.50 -3.64 -9.62
N ARG A 135 14.89 -2.76 -10.55
CA ARG A 135 16.20 -2.11 -10.50
C ARG A 135 16.36 -1.27 -9.24
N GLN A 136 17.58 -0.97 -8.87
CA GLN A 136 17.87 0.00 -7.84
C GLN A 136 17.45 1.41 -8.27
N LEU A 137 17.04 2.24 -7.31
CA LEU A 137 16.81 3.65 -7.56
C LEU A 137 18.11 4.36 -7.93
N THR A 138 18.03 5.36 -8.80
CA THR A 138 19.16 6.24 -9.09
C THR A 138 19.39 7.20 -7.91
N LYS A 139 20.55 7.86 -7.89
CA LYS A 139 20.85 8.86 -6.86
C LYS A 139 19.86 10.05 -6.92
N GLU A 140 19.45 10.40 -8.13
CA GLU A 140 18.49 11.47 -8.40
C GLU A 140 17.11 11.10 -7.83
N GLU A 141 16.59 9.92 -8.14
CA GLU A 141 15.32 9.42 -7.61
C GLU A 141 15.33 9.32 -6.08
N VAL A 142 16.46 8.90 -5.47
CA VAL A 142 16.58 8.87 -4.01
C VAL A 142 16.50 10.28 -3.42
N ARG A 143 17.15 11.27 -4.05
CA ARG A 143 17.08 12.67 -3.59
C ARG A 143 15.65 13.22 -3.69
N GLU A 144 15.01 13.06 -4.85
CA GLU A 144 13.64 13.51 -5.06
C GLU A 144 12.65 12.87 -4.07
N ALA A 145 12.84 11.58 -3.73
CA ALA A 145 11.95 10.88 -2.80
C ALA A 145 12.18 11.24 -1.33
N TYR A 146 13.40 11.59 -0.92
CA TYR A 146 13.75 11.79 0.50
C TYR A 146 14.08 13.22 0.89
N GLU A 147 14.37 14.13 -0.06
CA GLU A 147 14.62 15.55 0.25
C GLU A 147 13.32 16.39 0.33
N VAL A 148 12.17 15.82 -0.05
CA VAL A 148 10.86 16.49 -0.06
C VAL A 148 10.02 16.13 1.17
N HIS A 149 10.58 15.41 2.14
CA HIS A 149 9.84 14.96 3.34
C HIS A 149 10.46 15.50 4.63
#